data_be39dc5bdc3b364e21198e782b6f1d58
#
_entry.id   be39dc5bdc3b364e21198e782b6f1d58
#
_cell.length_a   1.000
_cell.length_b   1.000
_cell.length_c   1.000
_cell.angle_alpha   90.00
_cell.angle_beta   90.00
_cell.angle_gamma   90.00
#
_symmetry.space_group_name_H-M   'P 1'
#
loop_
_entity.id
_entity.type
_entity.pdbx_description
1 polymer ?
#
loop_
_entity_poly.entity_id
_entity_poly.type
_entity_poly.pdbx_seq_one_letter_code
_entity_poly.pdbx_strand_id
1 'polypeptide(L)'
;EPTLIYRDPSQLDQEFSKKWGETGDVEAFRVDEGRVVKFLQDGYKAARTPTLSDARNNLGGTLTKLWITGDAKSLLDHYFTSERAKIYMAMNVSESGPVSLSDPYSAFTMPLMSSGSVFDGYYGFVKGGIWKITEKLKDINQALGVQTHLSSEVVSIDLKNNLLIYKNGNRDKKLGFDFLIFGTDPLTANKLLGNTNQTEEIKNTRVRGSSGKLNMMFKNPIRWKYESKYENPDSAFRFLFSVDSLQEFERATLKVLDVDVDYEPGYVQIYCEGAAMRHMNYIEPFDRLAIFFKNLSLNKEGDDLPHIESQLKEYVFRYIENPEDCVWTRLLTPMNLKNLFYFPGGNLDHTMLTEGQTYFDRTFSSDPENNFYRFGELENVYLCGAGVYPCGSVTGTPGYMCSQQLLRKMKGSS
;
A
#
# COMPACT_ATOMS: atom_id res chain seq x y z
N GLU A 1 -7.51 -28.43 1.35
CA GLU A 1 -6.10 -28.54 1.75
C GLU A 1 -5.37 -27.26 1.35
N PRO A 2 -4.55 -26.63 2.22
CA PRO A 2 -3.87 -25.38 1.90
C PRO A 2 -2.79 -25.58 0.84
N THR A 3 -2.50 -24.49 0.10
CA THR A 3 -1.39 -24.39 -0.85
C THR A 3 -0.29 -23.58 -0.19
N LEU A 4 0.95 -24.08 -0.24
CA LEU A 4 2.11 -23.40 0.33
C LEU A 4 2.66 -22.35 -0.66
N ILE A 5 3.06 -21.21 -0.12
CA ILE A 5 3.64 -20.13 -0.92
C ILE A 5 5.14 -20.10 -0.67
N TYR A 6 5.91 -20.54 -1.63
CA TYR A 6 7.37 -20.56 -1.57
C TYR A 6 7.96 -19.29 -2.18
N ARG A 7 9.10 -18.86 -1.64
CA ARG A 7 9.89 -17.78 -2.24
C ARG A 7 10.66 -18.24 -3.48
N ASP A 8 11.11 -19.49 -3.46
CA ASP A 8 11.77 -20.09 -4.60
C ASP A 8 10.76 -20.32 -5.73
N PRO A 9 10.98 -19.78 -6.95
CA PRO A 9 10.03 -19.89 -8.05
C PRO A 9 9.74 -21.33 -8.48
N SER A 10 10.76 -22.18 -8.48
CA SER A 10 10.64 -23.57 -8.89
C SER A 10 9.82 -24.39 -7.91
N GLN A 11 10.01 -24.17 -6.59
CA GLN A 11 9.19 -24.80 -5.55
C GLN A 11 7.75 -24.29 -5.60
N LEU A 12 7.55 -23.00 -5.87
CA LEU A 12 6.23 -22.41 -6.02
C LEU A 12 5.48 -23.04 -7.20
N ASP A 13 6.13 -23.18 -8.35
CA ASP A 13 5.58 -23.82 -9.53
C ASP A 13 5.18 -25.26 -9.27
N GLN A 14 6.04 -26.04 -8.61
CA GLN A 14 5.77 -27.43 -8.22
C GLN A 14 4.55 -27.52 -7.28
N GLU A 15 4.46 -26.65 -6.29
CA GLU A 15 3.30 -26.64 -5.36
C GLU A 15 2.01 -26.26 -6.08
N PHE A 16 2.04 -25.25 -6.94
CA PHE A 16 0.89 -24.82 -7.72
C PHE A 16 0.44 -25.94 -8.67
N SER A 17 1.35 -26.53 -9.42
CA SER A 17 1.06 -27.63 -10.33
C SER A 17 0.47 -28.83 -9.60
N LYS A 18 1.00 -29.19 -8.42
CA LYS A 18 0.49 -30.25 -7.57
C LYS A 18 -0.93 -29.98 -7.06
N LYS A 19 -1.24 -28.73 -6.69
CA LYS A 19 -2.51 -28.35 -6.04
C LYS A 19 -3.59 -27.91 -7.04
N TRP A 20 -3.19 -27.26 -8.13
CA TRP A 20 -4.11 -26.61 -9.07
C TRP A 20 -4.03 -27.15 -10.50
N GLY A 21 -3.15 -28.11 -10.77
CA GLY A 21 -2.92 -28.66 -12.08
C GLY A 21 -2.00 -27.78 -12.93
N GLU A 22 -2.19 -27.75 -14.24
CA GLU A 22 -1.43 -26.90 -15.12
C GLU A 22 -1.71 -25.43 -14.83
N THR A 23 -0.68 -24.67 -14.43
CA THR A 23 -0.82 -23.29 -13.94
C THR A 23 -0.28 -22.24 -14.89
N GLY A 24 0.51 -22.63 -15.88
CA GLY A 24 1.25 -21.72 -16.77
C GLY A 24 2.71 -21.63 -16.36
N ASP A 25 3.38 -20.49 -16.63
CA ASP A 25 4.81 -20.32 -16.42
C ASP A 25 5.09 -19.41 -15.21
N VAL A 26 5.00 -20.00 -14.01
CA VAL A 26 5.26 -19.33 -12.73
C VAL A 26 6.72 -18.87 -12.64
N GLU A 27 7.65 -19.64 -13.17
CA GLU A 27 9.08 -19.33 -13.12
C GLU A 27 9.41 -18.12 -14.00
N ALA A 28 8.95 -18.10 -15.25
CA ALA A 28 9.13 -16.95 -16.14
C ALA A 28 8.49 -15.67 -15.56
N PHE A 29 7.28 -15.77 -14.98
CA PHE A 29 6.65 -14.64 -14.29
C PHE A 29 7.56 -14.07 -13.21
N ARG A 30 8.11 -14.91 -12.33
CA ARG A 30 8.98 -14.46 -11.23
C ARG A 30 10.32 -13.91 -11.69
N VAL A 31 10.89 -14.47 -12.76
CA VAL A 31 12.12 -13.96 -13.36
C VAL A 31 11.90 -12.56 -13.93
N ASP A 32 10.85 -12.36 -14.71
CA ASP A 32 10.55 -11.08 -15.31
C ASP A 32 10.09 -10.03 -14.28
N GLU A 33 9.26 -10.43 -13.29
CA GLU A 33 8.95 -9.59 -12.13
C GLU A 33 10.24 -9.11 -11.45
N GLY A 34 11.18 -10.03 -11.19
CA GLY A 34 12.45 -9.72 -10.54
C GLY A 34 13.29 -8.69 -11.33
N ARG A 35 13.28 -8.75 -12.66
CA ARG A 35 13.94 -7.74 -13.52
C ARG A 35 13.30 -6.37 -13.39
N VAL A 36 11.96 -6.31 -13.37
CA VAL A 36 11.22 -5.05 -13.22
C VAL A 36 11.42 -4.48 -11.81
N VAL A 37 11.32 -5.31 -10.77
CA VAL A 37 11.59 -4.92 -9.37
C VAL A 37 12.99 -4.35 -9.23
N LYS A 38 14.01 -5.00 -9.80
CA LYS A 38 15.39 -4.50 -9.77
C LYS A 38 15.52 -3.14 -10.44
N PHE A 39 14.90 -2.95 -11.60
CA PHE A 39 14.87 -1.67 -12.30
C PHE A 39 14.26 -0.56 -11.43
N LEU A 40 13.14 -0.84 -10.74
CA LEU A 40 12.49 0.10 -9.86
C LEU A 40 13.39 0.46 -8.66
N GLN A 41 13.97 -0.54 -8.01
CA GLN A 41 14.87 -0.35 -6.87
C GLN A 41 16.12 0.48 -7.24
N ASP A 42 16.72 0.21 -8.40
CA ASP A 42 17.85 1.01 -8.90
C ASP A 42 17.42 2.47 -9.17
N GLY A 43 16.19 2.66 -9.66
CA GLY A 43 15.58 3.98 -9.79
C GLY A 43 15.40 4.70 -8.46
N TYR A 44 14.91 4.00 -7.44
CA TYR A 44 14.73 4.54 -6.09
C TYR A 44 16.07 4.96 -5.46
N LYS A 45 17.06 4.05 -5.47
CA LYS A 45 18.41 4.32 -4.95
C LYS A 45 19.04 5.54 -5.59
N ALA A 46 18.88 5.68 -6.89
CA ALA A 46 19.36 6.83 -7.66
C ALA A 46 18.47 8.07 -7.55
N ALA A 47 17.31 7.98 -6.90
CA ALA A 47 16.26 9.00 -6.90
C ALA A 47 15.97 9.56 -8.31
N ARG A 48 15.86 8.64 -9.30
CA ARG A 48 15.57 8.99 -10.70
C ARG A 48 14.09 9.29 -10.88
N THR A 49 13.80 10.28 -11.71
CA THR A 49 12.44 10.48 -12.22
C THR A 49 12.04 9.26 -13.06
N PRO A 50 10.89 8.60 -12.78
CA PRO A 50 10.44 7.48 -13.59
C PRO A 50 10.03 7.98 -14.99
N THR A 51 10.59 7.40 -16.06
CA THR A 51 10.20 7.72 -17.43
C THR A 51 10.02 6.46 -18.26
N LEU A 52 9.15 6.49 -19.26
CA LEU A 52 8.95 5.36 -20.15
C LEU A 52 10.18 5.12 -21.04
N SER A 53 10.96 6.17 -21.35
CA SER A 53 12.23 6.04 -22.07
C SER A 53 13.23 5.23 -21.26
N ASP A 54 13.39 5.54 -19.97
CA ASP A 54 14.29 4.81 -19.06
C ASP A 54 13.84 3.35 -18.91
N ALA A 55 12.52 3.11 -18.75
CA ALA A 55 11.98 1.76 -18.69
C ALA A 55 12.28 0.95 -19.98
N ARG A 56 12.04 1.53 -21.16
CA ARG A 56 12.33 0.87 -22.44
C ARG A 56 13.82 0.56 -22.63
N ASN A 57 14.69 1.46 -22.21
CA ASN A 57 16.14 1.28 -22.32
C ASN A 57 16.66 0.17 -21.40
N ASN A 58 16.08 -0.01 -20.22
CA ASN A 58 16.55 -0.99 -19.22
C ASN A 58 15.82 -2.34 -19.33
N LEU A 59 14.52 -2.35 -19.62
CA LEU A 59 13.68 -3.55 -19.64
C LEU A 59 13.42 -4.07 -21.07
N GLY A 60 13.60 -3.22 -22.08
CA GLY A 60 13.16 -3.48 -23.45
C GLY A 60 11.66 -3.18 -23.65
N GLY A 61 11.25 -3.13 -24.92
CA GLY A 61 9.87 -2.75 -25.28
C GLY A 61 8.82 -3.72 -24.76
N THR A 62 9.08 -5.02 -24.79
CA THR A 62 8.12 -6.07 -24.41
C THR A 62 7.80 -6.00 -22.91
N LEU A 63 8.80 -6.03 -22.03
CA LEU A 63 8.56 -5.97 -20.59
C LEU A 63 7.99 -4.62 -20.18
N THR A 64 8.43 -3.52 -20.77
CA THR A 64 7.85 -2.20 -20.50
C THR A 64 6.37 -2.17 -20.84
N LYS A 65 5.99 -2.69 -22.01
CA LYS A 65 4.58 -2.76 -22.41
C LYS A 65 3.76 -3.65 -21.48
N LEU A 66 4.29 -4.81 -21.11
CA LEU A 66 3.57 -5.80 -20.33
C LEU A 66 3.44 -5.41 -18.85
N TRP A 67 4.51 -4.96 -18.21
CA TRP A 67 4.62 -4.75 -16.77
C TRP A 67 4.46 -3.30 -16.31
N ILE A 68 4.72 -2.31 -17.18
CA ILE A 68 4.64 -0.90 -16.79
C ILE A 68 3.37 -0.26 -17.33
N THR A 69 3.11 -0.35 -18.65
CA THR A 69 1.98 0.34 -19.28
C THR A 69 0.78 -0.56 -19.56
N GLY A 70 0.93 -1.86 -19.40
CA GLY A 70 -0.11 -2.84 -19.68
C GLY A 70 -1.17 -2.92 -18.59
N ASP A 71 -2.17 -3.72 -18.86
CA ASP A 71 -3.21 -4.08 -17.90
C ASP A 71 -2.90 -5.42 -17.21
N ALA A 72 -3.37 -5.54 -15.96
CA ALA A 72 -3.08 -6.71 -15.13
C ALA A 72 -3.68 -8.00 -15.69
N LYS A 73 -4.86 -7.91 -16.33
CA LYS A 73 -5.50 -9.07 -16.94
C LYS A 73 -4.64 -9.64 -18.05
N SER A 74 -4.18 -8.80 -18.99
CA SER A 74 -3.29 -9.21 -20.10
C SER A 74 -1.97 -9.76 -19.58
N LEU A 75 -1.39 -9.17 -18.53
CA LEU A 75 -0.17 -9.69 -17.89
C LEU A 75 -0.41 -11.08 -17.31
N LEU A 76 -1.49 -11.29 -16.57
CA LEU A 76 -1.81 -12.58 -15.96
C LEU A 76 -2.13 -13.65 -17.01
N ASP A 77 -2.88 -13.29 -18.07
CA ASP A 77 -3.20 -14.20 -19.18
C ASP A 77 -1.95 -14.59 -19.99
N HIS A 78 -0.89 -13.75 -19.98
CA HIS A 78 0.36 -14.06 -20.66
C HIS A 78 1.15 -15.19 -19.97
N TYR A 79 1.16 -15.24 -18.64
CA TYR A 79 1.94 -16.23 -17.90
C TYR A 79 1.14 -17.40 -17.35
N PHE A 80 -0.17 -17.23 -17.09
CA PHE A 80 -0.96 -18.22 -16.35
C PHE A 80 -2.15 -18.73 -17.14
N THR A 81 -2.40 -20.04 -17.03
CA THR A 81 -3.60 -20.71 -17.52
C THR A 81 -4.62 -20.96 -16.41
N SER A 82 -4.16 -21.14 -15.17
CA SER A 82 -5.00 -21.40 -14.01
C SER A 82 -5.62 -20.13 -13.42
N GLU A 83 -6.95 -20.11 -13.26
CA GLU A 83 -7.66 -19.03 -12.59
C GLU A 83 -7.18 -18.82 -11.15
N ARG A 84 -6.89 -19.87 -10.41
CA ARG A 84 -6.38 -19.78 -9.03
C ARG A 84 -5.01 -19.11 -8.95
N ALA A 85 -4.11 -19.42 -9.89
CA ALA A 85 -2.81 -18.74 -9.98
C ALA A 85 -3.00 -17.25 -10.30
N LYS A 86 -3.88 -16.92 -11.25
CA LYS A 86 -4.19 -15.53 -11.61
C LYS A 86 -4.77 -14.75 -10.43
N ILE A 87 -5.74 -15.31 -9.71
CA ILE A 87 -6.34 -14.66 -8.54
C ILE A 87 -5.28 -14.37 -7.47
N TYR A 88 -4.42 -15.36 -7.17
CA TYR A 88 -3.35 -15.17 -6.20
C TYR A 88 -2.40 -14.03 -6.60
N MET A 89 -2.01 -13.95 -7.87
CA MET A 89 -1.12 -12.89 -8.35
C MET A 89 -1.82 -11.51 -8.45
N ALA A 90 -3.14 -11.50 -8.71
CA ALA A 90 -3.94 -10.27 -8.84
C ALA A 90 -4.14 -9.50 -7.53
N MET A 91 -3.89 -10.11 -6.36
CA MET A 91 -4.13 -9.48 -5.07
C MET A 91 -3.54 -8.07 -4.97
N ASN A 92 -2.33 -7.87 -5.48
CA ASN A 92 -1.62 -6.61 -5.38
C ASN A 92 -2.29 -5.47 -6.18
N VAL A 93 -3.10 -5.79 -7.19
CA VAL A 93 -3.76 -4.76 -8.01
C VAL A 93 -4.82 -4.00 -7.23
N SER A 94 -5.54 -4.66 -6.33
CA SER A 94 -6.59 -4.04 -5.51
C SER A 94 -6.07 -3.39 -4.21
N GLU A 95 -4.75 -3.35 -3.98
CA GLU A 95 -4.18 -2.79 -2.75
C GLU A 95 -4.53 -1.31 -2.56
N SER A 96 -4.55 -0.54 -3.63
CA SER A 96 -4.74 0.92 -3.60
C SER A 96 -6.19 1.36 -3.87
N GLY A 97 -7.15 0.45 -3.90
CA GLY A 97 -8.56 0.78 -4.13
C GLY A 97 -9.20 -0.03 -5.25
N PRO A 98 -10.44 0.31 -5.63
CA PRO A 98 -11.21 -0.43 -6.63
C PRO A 98 -10.74 -0.09 -8.06
N VAL A 99 -9.68 -0.77 -8.50
CA VAL A 99 -9.08 -0.63 -9.83
C VAL A 99 -9.48 -1.82 -10.68
N SER A 100 -9.88 -1.61 -11.95
CA SER A 100 -10.11 -2.70 -12.88
C SER A 100 -8.82 -3.37 -13.30
N LEU A 101 -8.85 -4.69 -13.41
CA LEU A 101 -7.70 -5.46 -13.92
C LEU A 101 -7.43 -5.15 -15.40
N SER A 102 -8.39 -4.57 -16.11
CA SER A 102 -8.26 -4.14 -17.52
C SER A 102 -7.87 -2.68 -17.69
N ASP A 103 -7.71 -1.92 -16.60
CA ASP A 103 -7.25 -0.53 -16.69
C ASP A 103 -5.78 -0.46 -17.17
N PRO A 104 -5.44 0.47 -18.05
CA PRO A 104 -4.05 0.74 -18.39
C PRO A 104 -3.21 0.99 -17.11
N TYR A 105 -1.97 0.53 -17.12
CA TYR A 105 -1.05 0.61 -15.97
C TYR A 105 -1.44 -0.23 -14.74
N SER A 106 -2.55 -0.95 -14.72
CA SER A 106 -2.90 -1.80 -13.57
C SER A 106 -1.89 -2.92 -13.33
N ALA A 107 -1.22 -3.42 -14.38
CA ALA A 107 -0.12 -4.38 -14.27
C ALA A 107 1.05 -3.87 -13.41
N PHE A 108 1.34 -2.55 -13.46
CA PHE A 108 2.44 -1.94 -12.74
C PHE A 108 2.34 -2.09 -11.21
N THR A 109 1.14 -2.23 -10.68
CA THR A 109 0.92 -2.39 -9.25
C THR A 109 1.60 -3.63 -8.69
N MET A 110 1.69 -4.71 -9.46
CA MET A 110 2.32 -5.96 -9.01
C MET A 110 3.82 -5.79 -8.70
N PRO A 111 4.69 -5.40 -9.65
CA PRO A 111 6.10 -5.18 -9.37
C PRO A 111 6.33 -4.01 -8.40
N LEU A 112 5.44 -3.01 -8.39
CA LEU A 112 5.49 -1.90 -7.45
C LEU A 112 5.38 -2.41 -6.00
N MET A 113 4.38 -3.24 -5.70
CA MET A 113 4.20 -3.81 -4.36
C MET A 113 5.32 -4.78 -3.99
N SER A 114 5.91 -5.47 -4.95
CA SER A 114 7.05 -6.37 -4.74
C SER A 114 8.39 -5.62 -4.62
N SER A 115 8.50 -4.37 -5.07
CA SER A 115 9.77 -3.62 -5.10
C SER A 115 10.27 -3.20 -3.72
N GLY A 116 9.39 -3.11 -2.73
CA GLY A 116 9.75 -2.77 -1.36
C GLY A 116 10.37 -1.38 -1.23
N SER A 117 11.45 -1.29 -0.47
CA SER A 117 12.13 -0.03 -0.16
C SER A 117 13.45 0.14 -0.93
N VAL A 118 14.05 1.34 -0.79
CA VAL A 118 15.36 1.71 -1.33
C VAL A 118 16.49 0.73 -0.94
N PHE A 119 16.36 0.05 0.20
CA PHE A 119 17.40 -0.80 0.79
C PHE A 119 17.05 -2.29 0.73
N ASP A 120 16.49 -2.75 -0.38
CA ASP A 120 16.14 -4.15 -0.62
C ASP A 120 15.19 -4.71 0.46
N GLY A 121 14.26 -3.87 0.94
CA GLY A 121 13.28 -4.26 1.94
C GLY A 121 12.29 -5.28 1.40
N TYR A 122 12.00 -6.28 2.22
CA TYR A 122 10.98 -7.28 1.93
C TYR A 122 9.75 -7.08 2.82
N TYR A 123 8.63 -7.60 2.38
CA TYR A 123 7.45 -7.74 3.22
C TYR A 123 7.82 -8.56 4.46
N GLY A 124 7.49 -8.05 5.64
CA GLY A 124 7.85 -8.71 6.88
C GLY A 124 7.22 -8.08 8.11
N PHE A 125 7.55 -8.67 9.26
CA PHE A 125 7.11 -8.20 10.56
C PHE A 125 8.24 -7.51 11.31
N VAL A 126 7.88 -6.53 12.11
CA VAL A 126 8.82 -5.82 13.01
C VAL A 126 8.66 -6.38 14.41
N LYS A 127 9.76 -6.81 15.01
CA LYS A 127 9.77 -7.29 16.39
C LYS A 127 9.18 -6.26 17.35
N GLY A 128 8.15 -6.64 18.08
CA GLY A 128 7.42 -5.77 18.98
C GLY A 128 6.34 -4.91 18.30
N GLY A 129 6.20 -4.96 16.97
CA GLY A 129 5.15 -4.27 16.20
C GLY A 129 5.67 -3.15 15.29
N ILE A 130 4.89 -2.84 14.25
CA ILE A 130 5.29 -1.89 13.18
C ILE A 130 5.53 -0.46 13.69
N TRP A 131 4.89 -0.05 14.79
CA TRP A 131 5.12 1.27 15.42
C TRP A 131 6.56 1.51 15.85
N LYS A 132 7.37 0.46 16.01
CA LYS A 132 8.80 0.57 16.31
C LYS A 132 9.58 1.31 15.23
N ILE A 133 9.11 1.26 13.97
CA ILE A 133 9.69 2.05 12.88
C ILE A 133 9.52 3.55 13.17
N THR A 134 8.30 3.97 13.53
CA THR A 134 8.02 5.38 13.86
C THR A 134 8.77 5.86 15.09
N GLU A 135 8.85 5.02 16.15
CA GLU A 135 9.66 5.33 17.33
C GLU A 135 11.13 5.56 16.96
N LYS A 136 11.71 4.66 16.15
CA LYS A 136 13.10 4.78 15.72
C LYS A 136 13.35 6.01 14.85
N LEU A 137 12.44 6.32 13.93
CA LEU A 137 12.54 7.55 13.13
C LEU A 137 12.44 8.81 14.00
N LYS A 138 11.58 8.82 15.01
CA LYS A 138 11.50 9.90 16.00
C LYS A 138 12.83 10.09 16.72
N ASP A 139 13.44 9.00 17.21
CA ASP A 139 14.73 9.07 17.94
C ASP A 139 15.84 9.62 17.03
N ILE A 140 15.90 9.17 15.78
CA ILE A 140 16.86 9.65 14.79
C ILE A 140 16.65 11.14 14.52
N ASN A 141 15.43 11.59 14.29
CA ASN A 141 15.11 12.98 14.06
C ASN A 141 15.50 13.87 15.25
N GLN A 142 15.21 13.39 16.46
CA GLN A 142 15.59 14.09 17.69
C GLN A 142 17.11 14.22 17.83
N ALA A 143 17.86 13.15 17.54
CA ALA A 143 19.32 13.16 17.57
C ALA A 143 19.92 14.11 16.50
N LEU A 144 19.24 14.31 15.38
CA LEU A 144 19.61 15.26 14.33
C LEU A 144 19.16 16.71 14.61
N GLY A 145 18.51 16.96 15.75
CA GLY A 145 18.04 18.30 16.12
C GLY A 145 16.74 18.72 15.44
N VAL A 146 16.03 17.79 14.80
CA VAL A 146 14.71 18.07 14.19
C VAL A 146 13.70 18.37 15.28
N GLN A 147 13.03 19.51 15.19
CA GLN A 147 11.95 19.89 16.09
C GLN A 147 10.64 19.25 15.67
N THR A 148 9.99 18.54 16.57
CA THR A 148 8.67 17.93 16.33
C THR A 148 7.62 18.63 17.17
N HIS A 149 6.60 19.17 16.51
CA HIS A 149 5.48 19.84 17.15
C HIS A 149 4.24 18.93 17.10
N LEU A 150 3.94 18.28 18.22
CA LEU A 150 2.73 17.46 18.39
C LEU A 150 1.53 18.33 18.74
N SER A 151 0.32 17.82 18.48
CA SER A 151 -0.95 18.55 18.70
C SER A 151 -0.94 19.95 18.07
N SER A 152 -0.34 20.05 16.90
CA SER A 152 -0.07 21.31 16.20
C SER A 152 -0.62 21.22 14.78
N GLU A 153 -1.93 21.45 14.64
CA GLU A 153 -2.63 21.41 13.34
C GLU A 153 -2.25 22.61 12.50
N VAL A 154 -1.69 22.37 11.30
CA VAL A 154 -1.49 23.42 10.29
C VAL A 154 -2.84 23.82 9.71
N VAL A 155 -3.18 25.09 9.80
CA VAL A 155 -4.49 25.62 9.39
C VAL A 155 -4.43 26.45 8.12
N SER A 156 -3.30 27.07 7.80
CA SER A 156 -3.09 27.80 6.55
C SER A 156 -1.61 28.04 6.27
N ILE A 157 -1.32 28.42 5.02
CA ILE A 157 0.03 28.76 4.54
C ILE A 157 -0.06 30.09 3.81
N ASP A 158 0.79 31.03 4.22
CA ASP A 158 0.99 32.33 3.56
C ASP A 158 2.22 32.21 2.65
N LEU A 159 1.99 31.90 1.39
CA LEU A 159 3.05 31.73 0.38
C LEU A 159 3.81 33.03 0.12
N LYS A 160 3.15 34.20 0.24
CA LYS A 160 3.80 35.46 -0.01
C LYS A 160 4.91 35.79 0.99
N ASN A 161 4.71 35.38 2.24
CA ASN A 161 5.64 35.64 3.33
C ASN A 161 6.41 34.38 3.77
N ASN A 162 6.21 33.23 3.11
CA ASN A 162 6.75 31.93 3.48
C ASN A 162 6.48 31.58 4.95
N LEU A 163 5.23 31.72 5.38
CA LEU A 163 4.80 31.47 6.75
C LEU A 163 3.78 30.32 6.78
N LEU A 164 4.01 29.39 7.70
CA LEU A 164 3.07 28.34 8.08
C LEU A 164 2.34 28.78 9.35
N ILE A 165 1.02 28.68 9.37
CA ILE A 165 0.18 29.00 10.52
C ILE A 165 -0.38 27.70 11.08
N TYR A 166 -0.14 27.45 12.36
CA TYR A 166 -0.60 26.24 13.05
C TYR A 166 -1.21 26.56 14.41
N LYS A 167 -2.14 25.73 14.84
CA LYS A 167 -2.76 25.80 16.17
C LYS A 167 -1.93 25.03 17.19
N ASN A 168 -1.68 25.66 18.33
CA ASN A 168 -1.15 25.03 19.52
C ASN A 168 -2.08 25.36 20.68
N GLY A 169 -2.97 24.43 21.02
CA GLY A 169 -4.15 24.69 21.83
C GLY A 169 -5.06 25.71 21.14
N ASN A 170 -5.46 26.76 21.86
CA ASN A 170 -6.33 27.83 21.36
C ASN A 170 -5.57 29.02 20.72
N ARG A 171 -4.26 28.87 20.45
CA ARG A 171 -3.44 29.98 19.93
C ARG A 171 -2.89 29.63 18.56
N ASP A 172 -3.02 30.57 17.64
CA ASP A 172 -2.34 30.50 16.36
C ASP A 172 -0.86 30.87 16.54
N LYS A 173 0.00 30.03 16.00
CA LYS A 173 1.45 30.21 15.93
C LYS A 173 1.87 30.34 14.47
N LYS A 174 2.95 31.07 14.24
CA LYS A 174 3.55 31.25 12.91
C LYS A 174 4.96 30.69 12.90
N LEU A 175 5.32 30.02 11.81
CA LEU A 175 6.66 29.51 11.56
C LEU A 175 7.06 29.87 10.14
N GLY A 176 8.23 30.52 9.99
CA GLY A 176 8.82 30.77 8.68
C GLY A 176 9.47 29.53 8.09
N PHE A 177 9.53 29.44 6.77
CA PHE A 177 10.19 28.34 6.06
C PHE A 177 10.93 28.81 4.81
N ASP A 178 12.05 28.19 4.51
CA ASP A 178 12.73 28.32 3.21
C ASP A 178 12.16 27.29 2.22
N PHE A 179 11.93 26.07 2.69
CA PHE A 179 11.27 24.99 1.94
C PHE A 179 10.13 24.40 2.75
N LEU A 180 9.03 24.12 2.08
CA LEU A 180 7.86 23.45 2.65
C LEU A 180 7.69 22.09 1.99
N ILE A 181 7.67 21.03 2.80
CA ILE A 181 7.52 19.67 2.31
C ILE A 181 6.27 19.05 2.94
N PHE A 182 5.27 18.77 2.12
CA PHE A 182 4.06 18.08 2.56
C PHE A 182 4.28 16.58 2.64
N GLY A 183 4.00 15.99 3.80
CA GLY A 183 3.81 14.55 3.97
C GLY A 183 2.33 14.14 3.94
N THR A 184 1.43 15.11 3.73
CA THR A 184 -0.02 14.89 3.58
C THR A 184 -0.37 14.44 2.16
N ASP A 185 -1.65 14.21 1.90
CA ASP A 185 -2.17 13.99 0.55
C ASP A 185 -2.23 15.30 -0.26
N PRO A 186 -2.32 15.21 -1.61
CA PRO A 186 -2.30 16.40 -2.48
C PRO A 186 -3.53 17.31 -2.32
N LEU A 187 -4.69 16.76 -1.97
CA LEU A 187 -5.92 17.55 -1.80
C LEU A 187 -5.83 18.40 -0.54
N THR A 188 -5.33 17.82 0.56
CA THR A 188 -5.06 18.54 1.81
C THR A 188 -3.97 19.59 1.61
N ALA A 189 -2.88 19.26 0.91
CA ALA A 189 -1.83 20.22 0.59
C ALA A 189 -2.40 21.45 -0.18
N ASN A 190 -3.18 21.19 -1.24
CA ASN A 190 -3.80 22.25 -2.02
C ASN A 190 -4.78 23.12 -1.20
N LYS A 191 -5.57 22.47 -0.33
CA LYS A 191 -6.48 23.21 0.58
C LYS A 191 -5.73 24.14 1.52
N LEU A 192 -4.62 23.67 2.12
CA LEU A 192 -3.78 24.48 3.03
C LEU A 192 -3.12 25.67 2.32
N LEU A 193 -2.83 25.52 1.04
CA LEU A 193 -2.31 26.57 0.17
C LEU A 193 -3.41 27.54 -0.34
N GLY A 194 -4.65 27.40 0.13
CA GLY A 194 -5.77 28.25 -0.28
C GLY A 194 -6.34 27.91 -1.66
N ASN A 195 -6.19 26.67 -2.11
CA ASN A 195 -6.59 26.18 -3.44
C ASN A 195 -5.95 26.99 -4.60
N THR A 196 -4.74 27.50 -4.38
CA THR A 196 -4.04 28.31 -5.38
C THR A 196 -3.36 27.51 -6.47
N ASN A 197 -3.17 26.22 -6.24
CA ASN A 197 -2.48 25.32 -7.18
C ASN A 197 -3.45 24.29 -7.76
N GLN A 198 -4.50 24.76 -8.46
CA GLN A 198 -5.57 23.95 -9.06
C GLN A 198 -5.13 23.37 -10.43
N THR A 199 -4.16 22.45 -10.40
CA THR A 199 -3.79 21.72 -11.61
C THR A 199 -4.87 20.71 -11.98
N GLU A 200 -4.89 20.25 -13.24
CA GLU A 200 -5.84 19.22 -13.67
C GLU A 200 -5.61 17.90 -12.93
N GLU A 201 -4.38 17.58 -12.59
CA GLU A 201 -4.01 16.42 -11.78
C GLU A 201 -4.68 16.47 -10.40
N ILE A 202 -4.70 17.64 -9.75
CA ILE A 202 -5.37 17.80 -8.44
C ILE A 202 -6.88 17.71 -8.58
N LYS A 203 -7.48 18.36 -9.58
CA LYS A 203 -8.94 18.33 -9.81
C LYS A 203 -9.46 16.92 -10.12
N ASN A 204 -8.67 16.14 -10.86
CA ASN A 204 -9.05 14.81 -11.34
C ASN A 204 -8.55 13.69 -10.44
N THR A 205 -7.90 14.00 -9.30
CA THR A 205 -7.31 13.00 -8.40
C THR A 205 -8.38 12.05 -7.84
N ARG A 206 -8.22 10.77 -8.13
CA ARG A 206 -9.07 9.69 -7.62
C ARG A 206 -8.49 9.17 -6.30
N VAL A 207 -9.32 9.10 -5.26
CA VAL A 207 -8.88 8.82 -3.88
C VAL A 207 -9.68 7.70 -3.20
N ARG A 208 -10.53 6.96 -3.93
CA ARG A 208 -11.39 5.95 -3.33
C ARG A 208 -10.57 4.82 -2.69
N GLY A 209 -10.72 4.63 -1.38
CA GLY A 209 -10.22 3.47 -0.65
C GLY A 209 -11.29 2.40 -0.45
N SER A 210 -10.86 1.16 -0.26
CA SER A 210 -11.76 0.02 -0.03
C SER A 210 -11.20 -0.97 1.02
N SER A 211 -10.12 -0.60 1.69
CA SER A 211 -9.44 -1.49 2.65
C SER A 211 -9.99 -1.36 4.05
N GLY A 212 -10.16 -2.49 4.72
CA GLY A 212 -10.47 -2.56 6.14
C GLY A 212 -9.50 -3.48 6.88
N LYS A 213 -9.50 -3.38 8.21
CA LYS A 213 -8.68 -4.22 9.07
C LYS A 213 -9.48 -4.67 10.29
N LEU A 214 -9.59 -5.98 10.50
CA LEU A 214 -10.11 -6.56 11.73
C LEU A 214 -8.94 -7.06 12.58
N ASN A 215 -8.69 -6.39 13.70
CA ASN A 215 -7.70 -6.81 14.68
C ASN A 215 -8.35 -7.72 15.71
N MET A 216 -7.63 -8.77 16.12
CA MET A 216 -8.11 -9.77 17.08
C MET A 216 -7.02 -10.12 18.08
N MET A 217 -7.43 -10.42 19.32
CA MET A 217 -6.55 -10.91 20.39
C MET A 217 -7.08 -12.23 20.93
N PHE A 218 -6.20 -13.20 21.06
CA PHE A 218 -6.48 -14.52 21.61
C PHE A 218 -5.69 -14.71 22.91
N LYS A 219 -6.31 -15.31 23.91
CA LYS A 219 -5.66 -15.59 25.21
C LYS A 219 -4.57 -16.67 25.12
N ASN A 220 -4.67 -17.58 24.12
CA ASN A 220 -3.71 -18.64 23.84
C ASN A 220 -3.24 -18.55 22.38
N PRO A 221 -2.11 -19.20 22.02
CA PRO A 221 -1.69 -19.32 20.62
C PRO A 221 -2.79 -19.89 19.74
N ILE A 222 -2.98 -19.27 18.57
CA ILE A 222 -3.98 -19.72 17.59
C ILE A 222 -3.55 -21.08 17.04
N ARG A 223 -4.46 -22.05 17.06
CA ARG A 223 -4.27 -23.35 16.42
C ARG A 223 -5.07 -23.43 15.13
N TRP A 224 -4.37 -23.67 14.04
CA TRP A 224 -4.97 -23.78 12.73
C TRP A 224 -5.27 -25.25 12.38
N LYS A 225 -6.43 -25.56 11.82
CA LYS A 225 -6.89 -26.92 11.54
C LYS A 225 -5.96 -27.75 10.64
N TYR A 226 -5.08 -27.10 9.89
CA TYR A 226 -4.23 -27.75 8.89
C TYR A 226 -2.74 -27.69 9.20
N GLU A 227 -2.35 -27.09 10.31
CA GLU A 227 -0.92 -26.87 10.67
C GLU A 227 -0.11 -28.14 10.84
N SER A 228 -0.68 -29.14 11.50
CA SER A 228 0.03 -30.39 11.80
C SER A 228 0.52 -31.19 10.59
N LYS A 229 0.17 -30.76 9.37
CA LYS A 229 0.57 -31.42 8.11
C LYS A 229 1.81 -30.82 7.47
N TYR A 230 2.39 -29.78 8.03
CA TYR A 230 3.47 -29.01 7.43
C TYR A 230 4.65 -28.85 8.38
N GLU A 231 5.87 -28.72 7.83
CA GLU A 231 7.11 -28.53 8.60
C GLU A 231 7.13 -27.24 9.41
N ASN A 232 6.40 -26.20 8.93
CA ASN A 232 6.36 -24.90 9.56
C ASN A 232 4.90 -24.49 9.85
N PRO A 233 4.28 -25.09 10.87
CA PRO A 233 2.85 -24.91 11.14
C PRO A 233 2.46 -23.50 11.57
N ASP A 234 3.35 -22.76 12.23
CA ASP A 234 3.09 -21.42 12.76
C ASP A 234 3.38 -20.33 11.71
N SER A 235 2.68 -20.39 10.57
CA SER A 235 2.87 -19.44 9.47
C SER A 235 2.46 -18.02 9.86
N ALA A 236 3.32 -17.04 9.54
CA ALA A 236 3.05 -15.62 9.81
C ALA A 236 2.04 -14.99 8.82
N PHE A 237 1.87 -15.58 7.64
CA PHE A 237 0.92 -15.12 6.64
C PHE A 237 -0.01 -16.22 6.17
N ARG A 238 -1.29 -15.85 5.97
CA ARG A 238 -2.29 -16.72 5.33
C ARG A 238 -3.18 -15.88 4.41
N PHE A 239 -3.70 -16.52 3.37
CA PHE A 239 -4.63 -15.93 2.43
C PHE A 239 -5.83 -16.84 2.30
N LEU A 240 -7.04 -16.26 2.31
CA LEU A 240 -8.28 -16.98 2.03
C LEU A 240 -8.99 -16.30 0.88
N PHE A 241 -9.41 -17.09 -0.10
CA PHE A 241 -10.14 -16.61 -1.27
C PHE A 241 -11.58 -17.11 -1.21
N SER A 242 -12.52 -16.24 -1.54
CA SER A 242 -13.95 -16.55 -1.65
C SER A 242 -14.45 -16.51 -3.09
N VAL A 243 -13.54 -16.45 -4.06
CA VAL A 243 -13.79 -16.41 -5.49
C VAL A 243 -12.98 -17.48 -6.21
N ASP A 244 -13.50 -18.00 -7.32
CA ASP A 244 -12.90 -19.08 -8.09
C ASP A 244 -12.41 -18.65 -9.48
N SER A 245 -12.69 -17.41 -9.91
CA SER A 245 -12.25 -16.86 -11.19
C SER A 245 -11.75 -15.43 -11.07
N LEU A 246 -10.89 -15.02 -12.00
CA LEU A 246 -10.38 -13.65 -12.09
C LEU A 246 -11.52 -12.65 -12.33
N GLN A 247 -12.56 -13.06 -13.07
CA GLN A 247 -13.76 -12.27 -13.29
C GLN A 247 -14.54 -12.02 -12.00
N GLU A 248 -14.68 -13.03 -11.14
CA GLU A 248 -15.34 -12.88 -9.84
C GLU A 248 -14.51 -12.00 -8.90
N PHE A 249 -13.20 -12.14 -8.93
CA PHE A 249 -12.28 -11.27 -8.19
C PHE A 249 -12.45 -9.80 -8.59
N GLU A 250 -12.46 -9.51 -9.89
CA GLU A 250 -12.64 -8.15 -10.41
C GLU A 250 -14.04 -7.60 -10.05
N ARG A 251 -15.08 -8.41 -10.22
CA ARG A 251 -16.45 -8.04 -9.82
C ARG A 251 -16.52 -7.66 -8.35
N ALA A 252 -15.96 -8.46 -7.45
CA ALA A 252 -15.92 -8.17 -6.01
C ALA A 252 -15.18 -6.86 -5.72
N THR A 253 -14.08 -6.58 -6.44
CA THR A 253 -13.30 -5.36 -6.31
C THR A 253 -14.07 -4.12 -6.77
N LEU A 254 -14.73 -4.18 -7.92
CA LEU A 254 -15.42 -3.02 -8.50
C LEU A 254 -16.80 -2.78 -7.87
N LYS A 255 -17.41 -3.80 -7.27
CA LYS A 255 -18.72 -3.70 -6.60
C LYS A 255 -18.74 -2.61 -5.52
N VAL A 256 -17.62 -2.31 -4.90
CA VAL A 256 -17.49 -1.24 -3.89
C VAL A 256 -17.78 0.16 -4.44
N LEU A 257 -17.79 0.35 -5.74
CA LEU A 257 -18.16 1.62 -6.39
C LEU A 257 -19.67 1.84 -6.41
N ASP A 258 -20.47 0.77 -6.31
CA ASP A 258 -21.93 0.86 -6.24
C ASP A 258 -22.35 1.27 -4.82
N VAL A 259 -23.43 2.05 -4.69
CA VAL A 259 -23.79 2.68 -3.41
C VAL A 259 -24.57 1.70 -2.62
N ASP A 260 -25.19 0.81 -2.65
CA ASP A 260 -26.04 -0.01 -1.77
C ASP A 260 -25.87 -1.53 -1.97
N VAL A 261 -24.61 -1.97 -2.05
CA VAL A 261 -24.33 -3.41 -2.21
C VAL A 261 -23.80 -4.03 -0.92
N ASP A 262 -24.14 -5.29 -0.72
CA ASP A 262 -23.58 -6.08 0.36
C ASP A 262 -22.07 -6.26 0.21
N TYR A 263 -21.39 -6.35 1.35
CA TYR A 263 -19.95 -6.60 1.38
C TYR A 263 -19.63 -7.98 0.78
N GLU A 264 -18.69 -8.01 -0.16
CA GLU A 264 -18.18 -9.23 -0.78
C GLU A 264 -16.64 -9.23 -0.67
N PRO A 265 -16.04 -10.10 0.16
CA PRO A 265 -14.62 -10.02 0.47
C PRO A 265 -13.71 -10.29 -0.73
N GLY A 266 -14.05 -11.17 -1.65
CA GLY A 266 -13.16 -11.63 -2.72
C GLY A 266 -11.97 -12.42 -2.14
N TYR A 267 -11.15 -11.77 -1.31
CA TYR A 267 -10.09 -12.40 -0.54
C TYR A 267 -9.81 -11.64 0.76
N VAL A 268 -9.13 -12.30 1.70
CA VAL A 268 -8.60 -11.68 2.91
C VAL A 268 -7.13 -12.11 3.12
N GLN A 269 -6.33 -11.17 3.59
CA GLN A 269 -4.95 -11.41 4.03
C GLN A 269 -4.95 -11.51 5.54
N ILE A 270 -4.35 -12.56 6.07
CA ILE A 270 -4.29 -12.82 7.50
C ILE A 270 -2.84 -12.67 7.95
N TYR A 271 -2.60 -11.67 8.77
CA TYR A 271 -1.32 -11.42 9.42
C TYR A 271 -1.35 -12.08 10.79
N CYS A 272 -0.68 -13.23 10.94
CA CYS A 272 -0.52 -13.95 12.20
C CYS A 272 0.59 -13.26 13.00
N GLU A 273 0.30 -12.08 13.56
CA GLU A 273 1.28 -11.22 14.21
C GLU A 273 1.91 -11.92 15.43
N GLY A 274 1.14 -12.70 16.19
CA GLY A 274 1.66 -13.48 17.33
C GLY A 274 2.60 -14.58 16.89
N ALA A 275 2.30 -15.29 15.78
CA ALA A 275 3.20 -16.28 15.20
C ALA A 275 4.53 -15.62 14.78
N ALA A 276 4.45 -14.47 14.09
CA ALA A 276 5.64 -13.71 13.70
C ALA A 276 6.48 -13.28 14.92
N MET A 277 5.85 -12.88 16.02
CA MET A 277 6.57 -12.55 17.26
C MET A 277 7.26 -13.79 17.87
N ARG A 278 6.59 -14.94 17.90
CA ARG A 278 7.20 -16.21 18.37
C ARG A 278 8.44 -16.58 17.54
N HIS A 279 8.38 -16.46 16.21
CA HIS A 279 9.55 -16.71 15.33
C HIS A 279 10.73 -15.76 15.63
N MET A 280 10.46 -14.57 16.15
CA MET A 280 11.48 -13.59 16.55
C MET A 280 11.90 -13.69 18.04
N ASN A 281 11.47 -14.75 18.75
CA ASN A 281 11.69 -14.92 20.18
C ASN A 281 11.21 -13.70 20.99
N TYR A 282 9.99 -13.24 20.69
CA TYR A 282 9.33 -12.14 21.40
C TYR A 282 8.04 -12.65 22.01
N ILE A 283 7.97 -12.64 23.36
CA ILE A 283 6.83 -13.17 24.12
C ILE A 283 5.84 -12.02 24.34
N GLU A 284 4.59 -12.28 23.99
CA GLU A 284 3.47 -11.38 24.23
C GLU A 284 2.41 -12.07 25.10
N PRO A 285 1.64 -11.31 25.89
CA PRO A 285 0.62 -11.89 26.78
C PRO A 285 -0.60 -12.44 26.04
N PHE A 286 -0.78 -12.05 24.78
CA PHE A 286 -1.87 -12.47 23.90
C PHE A 286 -1.30 -12.84 22.54
N ASP A 287 -1.94 -13.80 21.88
CA ASP A 287 -1.69 -14.01 20.46
C ASP A 287 -2.49 -12.98 19.64
N ARG A 288 -1.90 -12.43 18.59
CA ARG A 288 -2.49 -11.37 17.77
C ARG A 288 -2.69 -11.83 16.34
N LEU A 289 -3.89 -11.55 15.83
CA LEU A 289 -4.28 -11.76 14.46
C LEU A 289 -4.81 -10.45 13.89
N ALA A 290 -4.39 -10.11 12.67
CA ALA A 290 -5.00 -9.03 11.91
C ALA A 290 -5.48 -9.57 10.57
N ILE A 291 -6.76 -9.39 10.29
CA ILE A 291 -7.36 -9.68 8.99
C ILE A 291 -7.39 -8.38 8.21
N PHE A 292 -6.60 -8.30 7.16
CA PHE A 292 -6.65 -7.21 6.21
C PHE A 292 -7.51 -7.63 5.03
N PHE A 293 -8.53 -6.87 4.74
CA PHE A 293 -9.51 -7.20 3.71
C PHE A 293 -9.79 -6.01 2.81
N LYS A 294 -10.27 -6.30 1.62
CA LYS A 294 -10.60 -5.33 0.58
C LYS A 294 -12.10 -5.27 0.35
N ASN A 295 -12.50 -4.45 -0.59
CA ASN A 295 -13.85 -4.40 -1.13
C ASN A 295 -14.91 -3.91 -0.12
N LEU A 296 -14.48 -3.11 0.88
CA LEU A 296 -15.42 -2.45 1.79
C LEU A 296 -15.73 -1.04 1.30
N SER A 297 -17.01 -0.74 1.13
CA SER A 297 -17.43 0.61 0.74
C SER A 297 -17.13 1.64 1.84
N LEU A 298 -16.74 2.85 1.43
CA LEU A 298 -16.56 4.00 2.33
C LEU A 298 -17.87 4.33 3.08
N ASN A 299 -19.02 4.05 2.50
CA ASN A 299 -20.32 4.40 3.05
C ASN A 299 -20.88 3.37 4.06
N LYS A 300 -20.18 2.25 4.28
CA LYS A 300 -20.60 1.27 5.30
C LYS A 300 -20.30 1.80 6.69
N GLU A 301 -21.33 2.07 7.46
CA GLU A 301 -21.31 2.65 8.80
C GLU A 301 -22.42 2.06 9.69
N GLY A 302 -22.34 2.35 10.98
CA GLY A 302 -23.42 2.08 11.93
C GLY A 302 -23.74 0.59 12.06
N ASP A 303 -24.98 0.22 11.74
CA ASP A 303 -25.54 -1.13 11.91
C ASP A 303 -24.94 -2.18 10.97
N ASP A 304 -24.31 -1.76 9.87
CA ASP A 304 -23.61 -2.67 8.95
C ASP A 304 -22.33 -3.27 9.56
N LEU A 305 -21.65 -2.52 10.42
CA LEU A 305 -20.32 -2.90 10.90
C LEU A 305 -20.31 -4.16 11.78
N PRO A 306 -21.25 -4.38 12.74
CA PRO A 306 -21.32 -5.62 13.48
C PRO A 306 -21.57 -6.83 12.59
N HIS A 307 -22.37 -6.68 11.53
CA HIS A 307 -22.63 -7.75 10.59
C HIS A 307 -21.37 -8.11 9.80
N ILE A 308 -20.66 -7.12 9.26
CA ILE A 308 -19.39 -7.32 8.53
C ILE A 308 -18.33 -7.95 9.43
N GLU A 309 -18.22 -7.48 10.68
CA GLU A 309 -17.31 -8.07 11.66
C GLU A 309 -17.63 -9.55 11.92
N SER A 310 -18.93 -9.88 12.11
CA SER A 310 -19.38 -11.27 12.29
C SER A 310 -19.06 -12.14 11.09
N GLN A 311 -19.35 -11.68 9.89
CA GLN A 311 -19.05 -12.42 8.65
C GLN A 311 -17.54 -12.72 8.52
N LEU A 312 -16.67 -11.74 8.78
CA LEU A 312 -15.21 -11.92 8.73
C LEU A 312 -14.73 -12.91 9.79
N LYS A 313 -15.24 -12.80 11.02
CA LYS A 313 -14.93 -13.74 12.10
C LYS A 313 -15.34 -15.15 11.75
N GLU A 314 -16.58 -15.35 11.33
CA GLU A 314 -17.10 -16.66 10.91
C GLU A 314 -16.28 -17.25 9.76
N TYR A 315 -15.92 -16.42 8.79
CA TYR A 315 -15.11 -16.85 7.65
C TYR A 315 -13.75 -17.39 8.08
N VAL A 316 -13.04 -16.68 8.97
CA VAL A 316 -11.70 -17.08 9.45
C VAL A 316 -11.79 -18.19 10.50
N PHE A 317 -12.77 -18.17 11.39
CA PHE A 317 -12.94 -19.18 12.46
C PHE A 317 -13.20 -20.59 11.93
N ARG A 318 -13.69 -20.73 10.70
CA ARG A 318 -13.79 -22.06 10.04
C ARG A 318 -12.46 -22.80 9.97
N TYR A 319 -11.34 -22.07 10.00
CA TYR A 319 -9.97 -22.58 9.87
C TYR A 319 -9.21 -22.62 11.21
N ILE A 320 -9.81 -22.15 12.30
CA ILE A 320 -9.22 -22.10 13.64
C ILE A 320 -9.85 -23.20 14.53
N GLU A 321 -9.02 -23.90 15.33
CA GLU A 321 -9.47 -24.94 16.26
C GLU A 321 -9.95 -24.39 17.59
N ASN A 322 -9.42 -23.21 18.02
CA ASN A 322 -9.72 -22.57 19.31
C ASN A 322 -10.29 -21.16 19.15
N PRO A 323 -11.39 -20.96 18.38
CA PRO A 323 -11.97 -19.63 18.18
C PRO A 323 -12.52 -19.00 19.47
N GLU A 324 -12.87 -19.83 20.47
CA GLU A 324 -13.32 -19.41 21.82
C GLU A 324 -12.25 -18.67 22.63
N ASP A 325 -10.98 -18.78 22.23
CA ASP A 325 -9.87 -18.05 22.84
C ASP A 325 -9.80 -16.59 22.39
N CYS A 326 -10.59 -16.17 21.40
CA CYS A 326 -10.68 -14.79 20.96
C CYS A 326 -11.38 -13.94 22.02
N VAL A 327 -10.64 -13.04 22.65
CA VAL A 327 -11.12 -12.22 23.78
C VAL A 327 -11.39 -10.77 23.41
N TRP A 328 -10.94 -10.32 22.24
CA TRP A 328 -11.13 -8.95 21.80
C TRP A 328 -11.02 -8.83 20.28
N THR A 329 -11.86 -7.94 19.73
CA THR A 329 -11.83 -7.58 18.30
C THR A 329 -12.00 -6.08 18.12
N ARG A 330 -11.47 -5.54 17.01
CA ARG A 330 -11.70 -4.18 16.57
C ARG A 330 -11.66 -4.09 15.05
N LEU A 331 -12.80 -3.74 14.47
CA LEU A 331 -12.93 -3.46 13.05
C LEU A 331 -12.53 -2.00 12.77
N LEU A 332 -11.68 -1.80 11.77
CA LEU A 332 -11.34 -0.50 11.18
C LEU A 332 -11.82 -0.50 9.73
N THR A 333 -12.49 0.57 9.33
CA THR A 333 -13.11 0.74 8.00
C THR A 333 -12.41 1.85 7.22
N PRO A 334 -12.67 1.99 5.89
CA PRO A 334 -12.21 3.15 5.14
C PRO A 334 -12.67 4.49 5.76
N MET A 335 -13.87 4.54 6.35
CA MET A 335 -14.34 5.74 7.06
C MET A 335 -13.52 6.03 8.33
N ASN A 336 -13.11 5.00 9.07
CA ASN A 336 -12.19 5.18 10.20
C ASN A 336 -10.83 5.72 9.72
N LEU A 337 -10.30 5.22 8.60
CA LEU A 337 -9.05 5.73 8.01
C LEU A 337 -9.18 7.21 7.63
N LYS A 338 -10.31 7.59 7.02
CA LYS A 338 -10.62 8.98 6.69
C LYS A 338 -10.72 9.87 7.93
N ASN A 339 -11.46 9.44 8.95
CA ASN A 339 -11.79 10.28 10.10
C ASN A 339 -10.69 10.33 11.17
N LEU A 340 -9.93 9.22 11.36
CA LEU A 340 -8.88 9.14 12.38
C LEU A 340 -7.50 9.55 11.85
N PHE A 341 -7.22 9.25 10.57
CA PHE A 341 -5.90 9.47 9.97
C PHE A 341 -5.92 10.49 8.83
N TYR A 342 -7.11 11.03 8.52
CA TYR A 342 -7.31 12.01 7.45
C TYR A 342 -6.92 11.51 6.05
N PHE A 343 -6.94 10.19 5.83
CA PHE A 343 -6.66 9.63 4.51
C PHE A 343 -7.80 9.96 3.54
N PRO A 344 -7.51 10.59 2.38
CA PRO A 344 -8.53 11.02 1.44
C PRO A 344 -9.30 9.81 0.91
N GLY A 345 -10.64 9.86 0.96
CA GLY A 345 -11.48 8.74 0.57
C GLY A 345 -11.23 7.42 1.33
N GLY A 346 -10.51 7.47 2.48
CA GLY A 346 -10.07 6.29 3.21
C GLY A 346 -9.00 5.46 2.49
N ASN A 347 -8.26 6.06 1.56
CA ASN A 347 -7.24 5.39 0.76
C ASN A 347 -5.88 5.39 1.45
N LEU A 348 -5.30 4.19 1.64
CA LEU A 348 -4.00 4.00 2.31
C LEU A 348 -2.83 4.62 1.53
N ASP A 349 -2.92 4.67 0.21
CA ASP A 349 -1.91 5.27 -0.68
C ASP A 349 -2.20 6.73 -1.01
N HIS A 350 -3.16 7.36 -0.32
CA HIS A 350 -3.66 8.71 -0.50
C HIS A 350 -4.33 8.97 -1.85
N THR A 351 -3.83 8.39 -2.93
CA THR A 351 -4.41 8.44 -4.27
C THR A 351 -4.44 7.02 -4.86
N MET A 352 -5.40 6.73 -5.69
CA MET A 352 -5.52 5.41 -6.33
C MET A 352 -4.34 5.15 -7.27
N LEU A 353 -3.91 3.90 -7.38
CA LEU A 353 -2.94 3.44 -8.37
C LEU A 353 -3.69 3.04 -9.66
N THR A 354 -4.13 4.03 -10.40
CA THR A 354 -4.93 3.88 -11.61
C THR A 354 -4.39 4.78 -12.73
N GLU A 355 -4.89 4.65 -13.94
CA GLU A 355 -4.48 5.47 -15.09
C GLU A 355 -4.41 6.96 -14.75
N GLY A 356 -3.34 7.64 -15.13
CA GLY A 356 -3.05 9.04 -14.79
C GLY A 356 -2.59 9.28 -13.36
N GLN A 357 -2.42 8.23 -12.53
CA GLN A 357 -1.97 8.32 -11.12
C GLN A 357 -0.93 7.26 -10.76
N THR A 358 -0.24 6.70 -11.76
CA THR A 358 0.79 5.67 -11.56
C THR A 358 2.06 6.03 -12.31
N TYR A 359 3.19 5.45 -11.91
CA TYR A 359 4.49 5.61 -12.53
C TYR A 359 4.85 7.09 -12.75
N PHE A 360 5.11 7.53 -14.01
CA PHE A 360 5.47 8.92 -14.32
C PHE A 360 4.35 9.92 -13.98
N ASP A 361 3.10 9.51 -14.10
CA ASP A 361 1.95 10.39 -13.84
C ASP A 361 1.62 10.53 -12.35
N ARG A 362 2.33 9.80 -11.45
CA ARG A 362 2.13 9.90 -9.99
C ARG A 362 2.92 11.08 -9.41
N THR A 363 2.63 12.27 -9.90
CA THR A 363 3.24 13.54 -9.51
C THR A 363 2.22 14.66 -9.56
N PHE A 364 2.50 15.77 -8.89
CA PHE A 364 1.70 17.00 -8.92
C PHE A 364 2.56 18.19 -9.31
N SER A 365 3.68 17.96 -9.98
CA SER A 365 4.57 18.98 -10.48
C SER A 365 4.11 19.45 -11.86
N SER A 366 4.19 20.73 -12.14
CA SER A 366 4.02 21.29 -13.49
C SER A 366 5.24 21.09 -14.39
N ASP A 367 6.36 20.62 -13.82
CA ASP A 367 7.63 20.31 -14.50
C ASP A 367 8.21 19.02 -13.96
N PRO A 368 7.55 17.86 -14.20
CA PRO A 368 7.94 16.59 -13.59
C PRO A 368 9.30 16.08 -14.05
N GLU A 369 9.77 16.45 -15.22
CA GLU A 369 11.08 16.00 -15.73
C GLU A 369 12.23 16.55 -14.87
N ASN A 370 12.16 17.81 -14.46
CA ASN A 370 13.22 18.48 -13.71
C ASN A 370 12.94 18.54 -12.19
N ASN A 371 11.67 18.57 -11.79
CA ASN A 371 11.25 18.81 -10.41
C ASN A 371 10.07 17.91 -10.01
N PHE A 372 10.26 16.60 -10.08
CA PHE A 372 9.19 15.60 -9.95
C PHE A 372 8.35 15.71 -8.67
N TYR A 373 8.96 16.05 -7.54
CA TYR A 373 8.29 16.17 -6.25
C TYR A 373 7.84 17.60 -5.91
N ARG A 374 8.07 18.56 -6.79
CA ARG A 374 7.59 19.93 -6.61
C ARG A 374 6.05 19.95 -6.70
N PHE A 375 5.41 20.80 -5.91
CA PHE A 375 3.96 20.94 -5.93
C PHE A 375 3.55 22.08 -6.84
N GLY A 376 2.98 21.76 -8.00
CA GLY A 376 2.63 22.70 -9.04
C GLY A 376 3.84 23.49 -9.55
N GLU A 377 3.67 24.80 -9.67
CA GLU A 377 4.71 25.76 -10.08
C GLU A 377 5.50 26.33 -8.89
N LEU A 378 5.13 25.97 -7.65
CA LEU A 378 5.70 26.59 -6.45
C LEU A 378 7.15 26.13 -6.22
N GLU A 379 8.11 27.03 -6.36
CA GLU A 379 9.54 26.70 -6.39
C GLU A 379 10.09 26.05 -5.11
N ASN A 380 9.50 26.40 -3.96
CA ASN A 380 9.95 25.96 -2.64
C ASN A 380 8.94 25.04 -1.92
N VAL A 381 7.94 24.51 -2.62
CA VAL A 381 6.90 23.64 -2.05
C VAL A 381 6.98 22.26 -2.71
N TYR A 382 7.02 21.21 -1.88
CA TYR A 382 7.19 19.82 -2.29
C TYR A 382 6.14 18.91 -1.64
N LEU A 383 5.87 17.77 -2.29
CA LEU A 383 4.99 16.72 -1.79
C LEU A 383 5.75 15.39 -1.78
N CYS A 384 5.77 14.67 -0.64
CA CYS A 384 6.56 13.45 -0.50
C CYS A 384 5.83 12.28 0.18
N GLY A 385 4.53 12.34 0.34
CA GLY A 385 3.74 11.30 1.02
C GLY A 385 3.41 10.09 0.13
N ALA A 386 2.51 9.25 0.63
CA ALA A 386 2.03 8.07 -0.09
C ALA A 386 1.34 8.39 -1.42
N GLY A 387 0.85 9.61 -1.61
CA GLY A 387 0.15 10.07 -2.80
C GLY A 387 1.03 10.38 -4.02
N VAL A 388 2.35 10.28 -3.90
CA VAL A 388 3.31 10.46 -5.02
C VAL A 388 4.14 9.20 -5.26
N TYR A 389 4.82 9.15 -6.41
CA TYR A 389 5.67 8.02 -6.79
C TYR A 389 6.73 7.69 -5.73
N PRO A 390 7.00 6.41 -5.47
CA PRO A 390 6.34 5.24 -6.06
C PRO A 390 4.95 4.97 -5.46
N CYS A 391 4.75 5.02 -4.16
CA CYS A 391 3.51 4.94 -3.37
C CYS A 391 3.85 4.81 -1.86
N GLY A 392 2.88 4.48 -1.02
CA GLY A 392 3.02 4.26 0.42
C GLY A 392 3.79 2.99 0.80
N SER A 393 3.06 1.95 1.18
CA SER A 393 3.56 0.62 1.59
C SER A 393 4.63 0.60 2.70
N VAL A 394 4.68 1.65 3.53
CA VAL A 394 5.63 1.79 4.67
C VAL A 394 7.12 1.75 4.24
N THR A 395 7.42 2.08 2.99
CA THR A 395 8.77 1.99 2.43
C THR A 395 9.65 3.19 2.74
N GLY A 396 9.05 4.36 3.01
CA GLY A 396 9.76 5.65 3.13
C GLY A 396 10.36 6.14 1.80
N THR A 397 10.17 5.43 0.70
CA THR A 397 10.79 5.71 -0.60
C THR A 397 10.41 7.09 -1.18
N PRO A 398 9.13 7.55 -1.16
CA PRO A 398 8.80 8.88 -1.64
C PRO A 398 9.54 9.99 -0.89
N GLY A 399 9.64 9.87 0.44
CA GLY A 399 10.39 10.82 1.27
C GLY A 399 11.89 10.83 0.95
N TYR A 400 12.49 9.64 0.78
CA TYR A 400 13.89 9.52 0.39
C TYR A 400 14.15 10.17 -0.99
N MET A 401 13.38 9.81 -2.01
CA MET A 401 13.56 10.33 -3.37
C MET A 401 13.35 11.85 -3.43
N CYS A 402 12.31 12.36 -2.77
CA CYS A 402 12.05 13.79 -2.66
C CYS A 402 13.24 14.52 -2.02
N SER A 403 13.75 14.02 -0.88
CA SER A 403 14.88 14.64 -0.20
C SER A 403 16.15 14.63 -1.05
N GLN A 404 16.43 13.55 -1.79
CA GLN A 404 17.60 13.46 -2.67
C GLN A 404 17.50 14.45 -3.84
N GLN A 405 16.32 14.60 -4.45
CA GLN A 405 16.13 15.58 -5.52
C GLN A 405 16.27 17.01 -5.02
N LEU A 406 15.69 17.32 -3.85
CA LEU A 406 15.82 18.65 -3.24
C LEU A 406 17.29 18.97 -2.89
N LEU A 407 18.02 18.04 -2.31
CA LEU A 407 19.45 18.22 -1.97
C LEU A 407 20.31 18.47 -3.22
N ARG A 408 20.02 17.82 -4.35
CA ARG A 408 20.73 18.09 -5.61
C ARG A 408 20.48 19.52 -6.10
N LYS A 409 19.23 19.98 -6.04
CA LYS A 409 18.86 21.35 -6.42
C LYS A 409 19.59 22.38 -5.54
N MET A 410 19.65 22.16 -4.24
CA MET A 410 20.36 23.06 -3.31
C MET A 410 21.86 23.12 -3.61
N LYS A 411 22.48 21.99 -3.98
CA LYS A 411 23.92 21.94 -4.35
C LYS A 411 24.21 22.52 -5.72
N GLY A 412 23.28 22.45 -6.66
CA GLY A 412 23.44 23.02 -8.00
C GLY A 412 23.16 24.53 -8.08
N SER A 413 22.56 25.08 -7.02
CA SER A 413 22.26 26.52 -6.88
C SER A 413 23.34 27.27 -6.10
N SER A 414 24.38 26.58 -5.62
CA SER A 414 25.57 27.12 -4.97
C SER A 414 26.76 27.03 -5.92
#